data_ede58e9b78c8f973009db865005bc524
#
_entry.id   ede58e9b78c8f973009db865005bc524
#
_cell.length_a   1.000
_cell.length_b   1.000
_cell.length_c   1.000
_cell.angle_alpha   90.00
_cell.angle_beta   90.00
_cell.angle_gamma   90.00
#
_symmetry.space_group_name_H-M   'P 1'
#
loop_
_entity.id
_entity.type
_entity.pdbx_description
1 polymer ?
#
loop_
_entity_poly.entity_id
_entity_poly.type
_entity_poly.pdbx_seq_one_letter_code
_entity_poly.pdbx_strand_id
1 'polypeptide(L)'
;SSNTSNIELADPITYMQMANEAAVTRNPLSPLVYSREKIANTIAGKNPYLYPANDWRKLMTNPLVANQRANLSVSGGGKVARYYIAATFSKDNGNLKNDKYAGYKNNIDLSTYQLRSNVNINLTKTTEAIVRLAGTFDDYTGPLDGGDTMYKKIMVSNPVLFPAYYPSSDLPSAKHVLYGNALYNNGVEYTNPYAELTKGYKDYSKSTMDAQFELKQDLSFITKGLNVRGLFNTSRYAYFEVGRASNPYFYNVGSYDKNSSYTIMQLNEDANPTEYLESTGSWTDVQSTVYMEAAMSYNRSFGNHDISGLLVYQRREKKVSNITDDSGKDNLQKSLPYRNQGLSGRFTYAFDNRYMAEFNFGYNGSERFYRSERYGFFPAIGVGYDISNEKFWKPLKKVLPKFKLKY
;
A
#
# COMPACT_ATOMS: atom_id res chain seq x y z
N SER A 1 -4.64 -0.43 -20.64
CA SER A 1 -5.30 0.86 -20.39
C SER A 1 -4.56 1.97 -21.11
N SER A 2 -5.25 2.83 -21.80
CA SER A 2 -4.71 4.07 -22.32
C SER A 2 -4.96 5.19 -21.30
N ASN A 3 -3.96 6.02 -21.04
CA ASN A 3 -4.16 7.26 -20.30
C ASN A 3 -4.92 8.25 -21.20
N THR A 4 -6.19 8.47 -20.90
CA THR A 4 -7.05 9.37 -21.68
C THR A 4 -6.93 10.85 -21.24
N SER A 5 -6.26 11.14 -20.11
CA SER A 5 -5.96 12.48 -19.63
C SER A 5 -4.52 12.55 -19.16
N ASN A 6 -3.63 13.02 -20.03
CA ASN A 6 -2.27 13.34 -19.66
C ASN A 6 -2.20 14.80 -19.21
N ILE A 7 -1.50 15.06 -18.09
CA ILE A 7 -1.15 16.43 -17.71
C ILE A 7 -0.20 16.96 -18.79
N GLU A 8 -0.56 18.05 -19.42
CA GLU A 8 0.32 18.75 -20.35
C GLU A 8 1.33 19.58 -19.57
N LEU A 9 2.59 19.42 -19.91
CA LEU A 9 3.68 20.26 -19.38
C LEU A 9 3.93 21.40 -20.34
N ALA A 10 4.40 22.52 -19.81
CA ALA A 10 4.90 23.60 -20.65
C ALA A 10 6.04 23.07 -21.54
N ASP A 11 6.00 23.42 -22.83
CA ASP A 11 7.11 23.10 -23.71
C ASP A 11 8.38 23.86 -23.28
N PRO A 12 9.57 23.39 -23.65
CA PRO A 12 10.83 23.98 -23.21
C PRO A 12 10.99 25.48 -23.47
N ILE A 13 10.40 25.99 -24.57
CA ILE A 13 10.49 27.40 -24.92
C ILE A 13 9.58 28.23 -24.01
N THR A 14 8.32 27.82 -23.86
CA THR A 14 7.36 28.42 -22.92
C THR A 14 7.92 28.38 -21.51
N TYR A 15 8.55 27.27 -21.09
CA TYR A 15 9.19 27.15 -19.78
C TYR A 15 10.24 28.24 -19.55
N MET A 16 11.16 28.47 -20.53
CA MET A 16 12.20 29.49 -20.41
C MET A 16 11.61 30.92 -20.38
N GLN A 17 10.58 31.17 -21.18
CA GLN A 17 9.90 32.47 -21.23
C GLN A 17 9.21 32.78 -19.90
N MET A 18 8.44 31.83 -19.36
CA MET A 18 7.78 31.99 -18.07
C MET A 18 8.76 32.15 -16.92
N ALA A 19 9.89 31.43 -16.92
CA ALA A 19 10.93 31.58 -15.91
C ALA A 19 11.55 32.99 -15.93
N ASN A 20 11.80 33.53 -17.13
CA ASN A 20 12.29 34.92 -17.30
C ASN A 20 11.25 35.94 -16.84
N GLU A 21 9.98 35.77 -17.22
CA GLU A 21 8.88 36.61 -16.79
C GLU A 21 8.74 36.63 -15.26
N ALA A 22 8.75 35.45 -14.65
CA ALA A 22 8.67 35.32 -13.20
C ALA A 22 9.83 36.03 -12.47
N ALA A 23 11.05 35.98 -13.02
CA ALA A 23 12.20 36.67 -12.44
C ALA A 23 12.05 38.20 -12.52
N VAL A 24 11.70 38.72 -13.69
CA VAL A 24 11.53 40.17 -13.93
C VAL A 24 10.34 40.75 -13.17
N THR A 25 9.23 40.00 -13.08
CA THR A 25 8.04 40.42 -12.32
C THR A 25 8.33 40.56 -10.83
N ARG A 26 9.18 39.68 -10.28
CA ARG A 26 9.60 39.76 -8.86
C ARG A 26 10.59 40.87 -8.61
N ASN A 27 11.51 41.09 -9.52
CA ASN A 27 12.51 42.14 -9.45
C ASN A 27 12.82 42.62 -10.89
N PRO A 28 12.36 43.84 -11.28
CA PRO A 28 12.58 44.38 -12.63
C PRO A 28 14.07 44.54 -13.01
N LEU A 29 14.97 44.55 -12.05
CA LEU A 29 16.43 44.62 -12.26
C LEU A 29 17.09 43.23 -12.28
N SER A 30 16.32 42.16 -12.14
CA SER A 30 16.86 40.80 -12.16
C SER A 30 17.39 40.45 -13.56
N PRO A 31 18.57 39.80 -13.66
CA PRO A 31 19.03 39.25 -14.92
C PRO A 31 18.04 38.14 -15.39
N LEU A 32 17.97 37.97 -16.68
CA LEU A 32 17.17 36.87 -17.27
C LEU A 32 17.76 35.51 -16.81
N VAL A 33 16.89 34.61 -16.38
CA VAL A 33 17.28 33.22 -16.01
C VAL A 33 17.86 32.49 -17.23
N TYR A 34 17.22 32.70 -18.40
CA TYR A 34 17.66 32.15 -19.70
C TYR A 34 17.92 33.30 -20.66
N SER A 35 19.11 33.29 -21.28
CA SER A 35 19.49 34.32 -22.24
C SER A 35 18.60 34.25 -23.48
N ARG A 36 18.41 35.41 -24.14
CA ARG A 36 17.68 35.51 -25.41
C ARG A 36 18.32 34.65 -26.50
N GLU A 37 19.65 34.55 -26.49
CA GLU A 37 20.42 33.69 -27.41
C GLU A 37 20.09 32.22 -27.19
N LYS A 38 20.05 31.74 -25.95
CA LYS A 38 19.67 30.35 -25.63
C LYS A 38 18.28 30.05 -26.14
N ILE A 39 17.30 30.91 -25.89
CA ILE A 39 15.92 30.74 -26.37
C ILE A 39 15.90 30.69 -27.91
N ALA A 40 16.57 31.62 -28.57
CA ALA A 40 16.59 31.67 -30.06
C ALA A 40 17.26 30.43 -30.66
N ASN A 41 18.35 29.96 -30.07
CA ASN A 41 19.04 28.77 -30.58
C ASN A 41 18.26 27.48 -30.31
N THR A 42 17.50 27.40 -29.19
CA THR A 42 16.58 26.30 -28.91
C THR A 42 15.41 26.29 -29.90
N ILE A 43 14.80 27.47 -30.22
CA ILE A 43 13.74 27.60 -31.26
C ILE A 43 14.27 27.16 -32.63
N ALA A 44 15.51 27.52 -32.97
CA ALA A 44 16.14 27.17 -34.22
C ALA A 44 16.55 25.69 -34.33
N GLY A 45 16.36 24.89 -33.25
CA GLY A 45 16.75 23.48 -33.20
C GLY A 45 18.24 23.23 -33.40
N LYS A 46 19.10 24.17 -32.93
CA LYS A 46 20.54 23.97 -32.96
C LYS A 46 20.97 22.80 -32.08
N ASN A 47 22.27 22.49 -32.08
CA ASN A 47 22.84 21.32 -31.39
C ASN A 47 22.11 21.01 -30.04
N PRO A 48 21.40 19.87 -29.92
CA PRO A 48 20.56 19.54 -28.76
C PRO A 48 21.35 19.27 -27.48
N TYR A 49 22.65 19.09 -27.58
CA TYR A 49 23.54 18.92 -26.42
C TYR A 49 23.98 20.28 -25.84
N LEU A 50 24.03 21.33 -26.66
CA LEU A 50 24.28 22.71 -26.23
C LEU A 50 22.98 23.43 -25.82
N TYR A 51 21.90 23.16 -26.55
CA TYR A 51 20.60 23.78 -26.38
C TYR A 51 19.51 22.71 -26.15
N PRO A 52 19.59 21.96 -25.04
CA PRO A 52 18.65 20.87 -24.78
C PRO A 52 17.21 21.37 -24.66
N ALA A 53 16.31 20.56 -25.17
CA ALA A 53 14.86 20.79 -25.13
C ALA A 53 14.14 19.45 -24.89
N ASN A 54 14.16 18.99 -23.64
CA ASN A 54 13.65 17.67 -23.28
C ASN A 54 12.15 17.72 -23.00
N ASP A 55 11.39 16.87 -23.65
CA ASP A 55 10.11 16.41 -23.15
C ASP A 55 10.34 15.13 -22.32
N TRP A 56 10.62 15.33 -21.05
CA TRP A 56 10.95 14.21 -20.14
C TRP A 56 9.87 13.14 -20.11
N ARG A 57 8.60 13.55 -20.15
CA ARG A 57 7.49 12.59 -20.15
C ARG A 57 7.50 11.73 -21.42
N LYS A 58 7.58 12.36 -22.59
CA LYS A 58 7.63 11.65 -23.87
C LYS A 58 8.89 10.78 -24.01
N LEU A 59 10.00 11.26 -23.46
CA LEU A 59 11.26 10.52 -23.46
C LEU A 59 11.16 9.25 -22.62
N MET A 60 10.53 9.31 -21.44
CA MET A 60 10.63 8.29 -20.41
C MET A 60 9.38 7.43 -20.24
N THR A 61 8.24 7.80 -20.84
CA THR A 61 6.99 7.04 -20.67
C THR A 61 6.44 6.51 -21.99
N ASN A 62 5.79 5.35 -21.90
CA ASN A 62 5.02 4.76 -22.97
C ASN A 62 3.57 5.26 -22.91
N PRO A 63 2.93 5.55 -24.05
CA PRO A 63 1.54 5.99 -24.06
C PRO A 63 0.54 4.86 -23.74
N LEU A 64 0.95 3.61 -23.95
CA LEU A 64 0.10 2.43 -23.76
C LEU A 64 0.78 1.45 -22.80
N VAL A 65 -0.02 0.88 -21.90
CA VAL A 65 0.40 -0.15 -20.95
C VAL A 65 -0.58 -1.33 -21.03
N ALA A 66 -0.04 -2.55 -21.07
CA ALA A 66 -0.83 -3.77 -21.07
C ALA A 66 -0.78 -4.39 -19.67
N ASN A 67 -1.94 -4.49 -19.01
CA ASN A 67 -2.13 -5.22 -17.79
C ASN A 67 -2.97 -6.47 -18.07
N GLN A 68 -2.69 -7.55 -17.35
CA GLN A 68 -3.36 -8.83 -17.51
C GLN A 68 -4.02 -9.24 -16.21
N ARG A 69 -5.22 -9.81 -16.30
CA ARG A 69 -5.91 -10.40 -15.16
C ARG A 69 -6.65 -11.65 -15.57
N ALA A 70 -6.45 -12.72 -14.81
CA ALA A 70 -7.17 -13.97 -14.95
C ALA A 70 -7.79 -14.36 -13.60
N ASN A 71 -9.06 -14.76 -13.62
CA ASN A 71 -9.77 -15.23 -12.44
C ASN A 71 -10.40 -16.57 -12.75
N LEU A 72 -10.19 -17.54 -11.87
CA LEU A 72 -10.82 -18.84 -11.91
C LEU A 72 -11.51 -19.09 -10.58
N SER A 73 -12.77 -19.54 -10.60
CA SER A 73 -13.44 -19.96 -9.38
C SER A 73 -14.27 -21.20 -9.62
N VAL A 74 -14.29 -22.05 -8.60
CA VAL A 74 -15.09 -23.27 -8.57
C VAL A 74 -15.86 -23.30 -7.26
N SER A 75 -17.15 -23.54 -7.34
CA SER A 75 -17.99 -23.69 -6.16
C SER A 75 -18.90 -24.90 -6.34
N GLY A 76 -19.21 -25.57 -5.27
CA GLY A 76 -20.08 -26.71 -5.29
C GLY A 76 -20.42 -27.20 -3.89
N GLY A 77 -21.16 -28.26 -3.83
CA GLY A 77 -21.45 -28.91 -2.58
C GLY A 77 -22.82 -29.56 -2.52
N GLY A 78 -23.07 -30.12 -1.36
CA GLY A 78 -24.30 -30.83 -1.04
C GLY A 78 -24.64 -30.70 0.45
N LYS A 79 -25.36 -31.71 0.97
CA LYS A 79 -25.78 -31.69 2.39
C LYS A 79 -24.62 -31.87 3.37
N VAL A 80 -23.52 -32.53 2.95
CA VAL A 80 -22.36 -32.83 3.82
C VAL A 80 -21.30 -31.72 3.74
N ALA A 81 -20.99 -31.26 2.53
CA ALA A 81 -19.94 -30.25 2.35
C ALA A 81 -20.34 -29.22 1.29
N ARG A 82 -19.88 -27.99 1.47
CA ARG A 82 -19.98 -26.90 0.51
C ARG A 82 -18.60 -26.25 0.41
N TYR A 83 -18.18 -25.94 -0.79
CA TYR A 83 -16.88 -25.33 -1.01
C TYR A 83 -16.93 -24.21 -2.05
N TYR A 84 -16.04 -23.27 -1.89
CA TYR A 84 -15.71 -22.22 -2.85
C TYR A 84 -14.19 -22.07 -2.89
N ILE A 85 -13.61 -22.24 -4.07
CA ILE A 85 -12.18 -22.08 -4.31
C ILE A 85 -12.03 -21.07 -5.44
N ALA A 86 -11.17 -20.07 -5.27
CA ALA A 86 -10.88 -19.06 -6.28
C ALA A 86 -9.37 -18.82 -6.37
N ALA A 87 -8.87 -18.70 -7.60
CA ALA A 87 -7.53 -18.29 -7.89
C ALA A 87 -7.57 -17.05 -8.80
N THR A 88 -6.75 -16.06 -8.50
CA THR A 88 -6.60 -14.85 -9.29
C THR A 88 -5.13 -14.64 -9.60
N PHE A 89 -4.84 -14.34 -10.84
CA PHE A 89 -3.55 -13.84 -11.30
C PHE A 89 -3.76 -12.45 -11.87
N SER A 90 -2.90 -11.51 -11.49
CA SER A 90 -2.79 -10.21 -12.14
C SER A 90 -1.34 -9.86 -12.41
N LYS A 91 -1.11 -9.24 -13.57
CA LYS A 91 0.17 -8.66 -13.94
C LYS A 91 -0.05 -7.20 -14.30
N ASP A 92 0.55 -6.32 -13.51
CA ASP A 92 0.48 -4.88 -13.67
C ASP A 92 1.85 -4.35 -14.08
N ASN A 93 1.91 -3.71 -15.26
CA ASN A 93 3.12 -3.11 -15.79
C ASN A 93 3.05 -1.59 -15.64
N GLY A 94 4.19 -0.96 -15.37
CA GLY A 94 4.32 0.49 -15.40
C GLY A 94 4.39 1.03 -16.83
N ASN A 95 4.24 2.35 -16.95
CA ASN A 95 4.34 3.05 -18.24
C ASN A 95 5.74 3.61 -18.51
N LEU A 96 6.74 3.32 -17.67
CA LEU A 96 8.11 3.75 -17.89
C LEU A 96 8.71 3.00 -19.08
N LYS A 97 9.56 3.65 -19.85
CA LYS A 97 10.31 2.99 -20.91
C LYS A 97 11.47 2.22 -20.32
N ASN A 98 11.63 0.97 -20.76
CA ASN A 98 12.83 0.20 -20.46
C ASN A 98 14.02 0.77 -21.22
N ASP A 99 15.12 0.95 -20.53
CA ASP A 99 16.36 1.37 -21.15
C ASP A 99 17.06 0.21 -21.86
N LYS A 100 17.63 0.51 -23.02
CA LYS A 100 18.43 -0.44 -23.81
C LYS A 100 19.78 -0.76 -23.17
N TYR A 101 20.33 0.18 -22.41
CA TYR A 101 21.68 0.12 -21.84
C TYR A 101 21.71 -0.44 -20.43
N ALA A 102 20.58 -0.47 -19.73
CA ALA A 102 20.53 -0.86 -18.32
C ALA A 102 20.83 -2.36 -18.07
N GLY A 103 20.63 -3.23 -19.05
CA GLY A 103 20.84 -4.68 -18.89
C GLY A 103 19.88 -5.37 -17.89
N TYR A 104 18.95 -4.63 -17.29
CA TYR A 104 17.95 -5.07 -16.33
C TYR A 104 16.60 -4.35 -16.56
N LYS A 105 15.55 -4.89 -15.98
CA LYS A 105 14.23 -4.27 -16.04
C LYS A 105 14.15 -3.12 -15.02
N ASN A 106 13.91 -1.93 -15.49
CA ASN A 106 13.76 -0.71 -14.70
C ASN A 106 12.34 -0.13 -14.73
N ASN A 107 11.42 -0.77 -15.45
CA ASN A 107 9.98 -0.45 -15.40
C ASN A 107 9.30 -1.28 -14.31
N ILE A 108 8.18 -0.80 -13.82
CA ILE A 108 7.33 -1.53 -12.87
C ILE A 108 6.81 -2.81 -13.53
N ASP A 109 7.06 -3.94 -12.89
CA ASP A 109 6.52 -5.26 -13.22
C ASP A 109 6.03 -5.89 -11.91
N LEU A 110 4.73 -5.86 -11.67
CA LEU A 110 4.09 -6.42 -10.48
C LEU A 110 3.24 -7.62 -10.88
N SER A 111 3.60 -8.78 -10.38
CA SER A 111 2.80 -10.01 -10.51
C SER A 111 2.16 -10.34 -9.16
N THR A 112 0.83 -10.47 -9.14
CA THR A 112 0.06 -10.83 -7.94
C THR A 112 -0.67 -12.15 -8.16
N TYR A 113 -0.46 -13.08 -7.24
CA TYR A 113 -1.15 -14.37 -7.18
C TYR A 113 -2.02 -14.40 -5.92
N GLN A 114 -3.29 -14.71 -6.08
CA GLN A 114 -4.21 -14.86 -4.96
C GLN A 114 -4.89 -16.22 -5.01
N LEU A 115 -4.93 -16.88 -3.88
CA LEU A 115 -5.67 -18.12 -3.68
C LEU A 115 -6.62 -17.94 -2.50
N ARG A 116 -7.87 -18.37 -2.68
CA ARG A 116 -8.87 -18.39 -1.60
C ARG A 116 -9.62 -19.70 -1.63
N SER A 117 -9.76 -20.32 -0.47
CA SER A 117 -10.55 -21.54 -0.29
C SER A 117 -11.43 -21.38 0.95
N ASN A 118 -12.72 -21.60 0.79
CA ASN A 118 -13.70 -21.68 1.86
C ASN A 118 -14.40 -23.04 1.77
N VAL A 119 -14.30 -23.82 2.83
CA VAL A 119 -14.93 -25.15 2.90
C VAL A 119 -15.74 -25.23 4.18
N ASN A 120 -17.03 -25.54 4.05
CA ASN A 120 -17.94 -25.79 5.15
C ASN A 120 -18.32 -27.26 5.13
N ILE A 121 -18.17 -27.96 6.24
CA ILE A 121 -18.42 -29.41 6.36
C ILE A 121 -19.38 -29.65 7.51
N ASN A 122 -20.52 -30.21 7.25
CA ASN A 122 -21.43 -30.70 8.26
C ASN A 122 -20.94 -32.09 8.74
N LEU A 123 -20.14 -32.08 9.83
CA LEU A 123 -19.59 -33.32 10.42
C LEU A 123 -20.71 -34.21 10.96
N THR A 124 -21.72 -33.58 11.57
CA THR A 124 -22.94 -34.20 12.05
C THR A 124 -24.14 -33.31 11.72
N LYS A 125 -25.35 -33.69 12.14
CA LYS A 125 -26.53 -32.81 12.03
C LYS A 125 -26.45 -31.55 12.88
N THR A 126 -25.57 -31.53 13.88
CA THR A 126 -25.45 -30.47 14.87
C THR A 126 -24.05 -29.84 14.91
N THR A 127 -23.08 -30.39 14.15
CA THR A 127 -21.70 -29.96 14.13
C THR A 127 -21.26 -29.50 12.75
N GLU A 128 -20.86 -28.25 12.59
CA GLU A 128 -20.28 -27.69 11.35
C GLU A 128 -18.82 -27.32 11.58
N ALA A 129 -17.93 -27.83 10.73
CA ALA A 129 -16.54 -27.39 10.65
C ALA A 129 -16.37 -26.46 9.44
N ILE A 130 -15.65 -25.35 9.61
CA ILE A 130 -15.39 -24.37 8.56
C ILE A 130 -13.89 -24.16 8.47
N VAL A 131 -13.35 -24.32 7.26
CA VAL A 131 -11.95 -24.06 6.93
C VAL A 131 -11.89 -22.93 5.92
N ARG A 132 -11.14 -21.89 6.22
CA ARG A 132 -10.87 -20.79 5.30
C ARG A 132 -9.36 -20.62 5.16
N LEU A 133 -8.90 -20.65 3.90
CA LEU A 133 -7.51 -20.41 3.55
C LEU A 133 -7.47 -19.26 2.55
N ALA A 134 -6.58 -18.30 2.77
CA ALA A 134 -6.31 -17.23 1.83
C ALA A 134 -4.81 -16.99 1.74
N GLY A 135 -4.31 -16.78 0.52
CA GLY A 135 -2.93 -16.43 0.25
C GLY A 135 -2.88 -15.33 -0.81
N THR A 136 -2.03 -14.34 -0.61
CA THR A 136 -1.68 -13.33 -1.59
C THR A 136 -0.16 -13.25 -1.67
N PHE A 137 0.37 -13.33 -2.88
CA PHE A 137 1.80 -13.29 -3.17
C PHE A 137 2.03 -12.24 -4.24
N ASP A 138 2.87 -11.25 -3.93
CA ASP A 138 3.26 -10.17 -4.83
C ASP A 138 4.75 -10.30 -5.11
N ASP A 139 5.10 -10.36 -6.40
CA ASP A 139 6.48 -10.26 -6.89
C ASP A 139 6.60 -8.98 -7.71
N TYR A 140 7.53 -8.14 -7.35
CA TYR A 140 7.74 -6.82 -7.93
C TYR A 140 9.18 -6.61 -8.34
N THR A 141 9.36 -6.02 -9.52
CA THR A 141 10.61 -5.41 -9.99
C THR A 141 10.28 -4.00 -10.48
N GLY A 142 11.11 -3.03 -10.17
CA GLY A 142 10.88 -1.66 -10.63
C GLY A 142 11.94 -0.65 -10.18
N PRO A 143 11.69 0.66 -10.41
CA PRO A 143 12.62 1.72 -10.02
C PRO A 143 12.90 1.69 -8.51
N LEU A 144 14.12 2.06 -8.13
CA LEU A 144 14.55 2.14 -6.72
C LEU A 144 13.58 2.93 -5.84
N ASP A 145 13.17 4.11 -6.32
CA ASP A 145 12.31 5.02 -5.56
C ASP A 145 10.80 4.75 -5.74
N GLY A 146 10.46 3.72 -6.55
CA GLY A 146 9.09 3.43 -6.90
C GLY A 146 8.50 4.34 -7.97
N GLY A 147 7.31 3.96 -8.48
CA GLY A 147 6.68 4.63 -9.62
C GLY A 147 6.26 6.07 -9.36
N ASP A 148 5.69 6.34 -8.19
CA ASP A 148 5.19 7.69 -7.85
C ASP A 148 6.32 8.71 -7.76
N THR A 149 7.44 8.33 -7.15
CA THR A 149 8.61 9.20 -7.02
C THR A 149 9.26 9.43 -8.38
N MET A 150 9.36 8.37 -9.20
CA MET A 150 9.88 8.51 -10.57
C MET A 150 8.99 9.44 -11.41
N TYR A 151 7.68 9.30 -11.32
CA TYR A 151 6.75 10.19 -12.01
C TYR A 151 6.93 11.66 -11.58
N LYS A 152 7.06 11.91 -10.27
CA LYS A 152 7.35 13.26 -9.76
C LYS A 152 8.68 13.80 -10.33
N LYS A 153 9.75 13.00 -10.32
CA LYS A 153 11.04 13.38 -10.89
C LYS A 153 10.93 13.76 -12.38
N ILE A 154 10.18 12.98 -13.17
CA ILE A 154 9.92 13.27 -14.59
C ILE A 154 9.18 14.60 -14.76
N MET A 155 8.17 14.88 -13.91
CA MET A 155 7.32 16.07 -14.05
C MET A 155 7.98 17.37 -13.61
N VAL A 156 8.93 17.32 -12.65
CA VAL A 156 9.56 18.52 -12.08
C VAL A 156 10.95 18.80 -12.61
N SER A 157 11.55 17.89 -13.37
CA SER A 157 12.90 18.06 -13.88
C SER A 157 12.99 19.16 -14.93
N ASN A 158 14.06 19.94 -14.85
CA ASN A 158 14.29 21.07 -15.76
C ASN A 158 14.46 20.58 -17.21
N PRO A 159 13.67 21.10 -18.18
CA PRO A 159 13.70 20.59 -19.54
C PRO A 159 14.83 21.16 -20.41
N VAL A 160 15.59 22.17 -19.95
CA VAL A 160 16.49 22.95 -20.81
C VAL A 160 17.92 23.15 -20.28
N LEU A 161 18.26 22.56 -19.12
CA LEU A 161 19.58 22.76 -18.53
C LEU A 161 20.64 21.74 -19.04
N PHE A 162 20.22 20.50 -19.28
CA PHE A 162 21.10 19.41 -19.69
C PHE A 162 20.33 18.38 -20.53
N PRO A 163 21.00 17.66 -21.46
CA PRO A 163 20.40 16.52 -22.14
C PRO A 163 20.24 15.33 -21.20
N ALA A 164 19.44 14.33 -21.54
CA ALA A 164 19.34 13.08 -20.77
C ALA A 164 20.70 12.40 -20.64
N TYR A 165 21.43 12.34 -21.74
CA TYR A 165 22.78 11.82 -21.84
C TYR A 165 23.50 12.40 -23.05
N TYR A 166 24.84 12.37 -23.06
CA TYR A 166 25.67 12.70 -24.20
C TYR A 166 26.01 11.44 -25.02
N PRO A 167 26.31 11.54 -26.32
CA PRO A 167 26.71 10.39 -27.12
C PRO A 167 28.01 9.81 -26.63
N SER A 168 28.16 8.49 -26.71
CA SER A 168 29.41 7.80 -26.36
C SER A 168 30.64 8.21 -27.21
N SER A 169 30.39 8.78 -28.39
CA SER A 169 31.42 9.37 -29.25
C SER A 169 32.12 10.58 -28.60
N ASP A 170 31.50 11.26 -27.65
CA ASP A 170 32.07 12.46 -27.00
C ASP A 170 33.18 12.08 -26.00
N LEU A 171 33.14 10.83 -25.48
CA LEU A 171 34.19 10.27 -24.66
C LEU A 171 34.32 8.77 -24.94
N PRO A 172 35.01 8.39 -26.03
CA PRO A 172 35.10 6.98 -26.49
C PRO A 172 35.80 6.01 -25.51
N SER A 173 36.55 6.55 -24.57
CA SER A 173 37.20 5.76 -23.50
C SER A 173 36.23 5.35 -22.38
N ALA A 174 35.10 6.02 -22.22
CA ALA A 174 34.11 5.70 -21.20
C ALA A 174 33.28 4.49 -21.61
N LYS A 175 33.07 3.57 -20.65
CA LYS A 175 32.21 2.38 -20.82
C LYS A 175 30.80 2.58 -20.22
N HIS A 176 30.62 3.66 -19.49
CA HIS A 176 29.36 4.04 -18.82
C HIS A 176 28.55 5.03 -19.66
N VAL A 177 27.31 5.24 -19.28
CA VAL A 177 26.44 6.26 -19.88
C VAL A 177 26.88 7.65 -19.40
N LEU A 178 27.04 8.57 -20.35
CA LEU A 178 27.46 9.95 -20.11
C LEU A 178 26.22 10.81 -19.75
N TYR A 179 25.68 10.67 -18.54
CA TYR A 179 24.47 11.38 -18.14
C TYR A 179 24.69 12.90 -18.10
N GLY A 180 23.81 13.65 -18.74
CA GLY A 180 23.83 15.12 -18.66
C GLY A 180 23.36 15.60 -17.30
N ASN A 181 24.02 16.63 -16.74
CA ASN A 181 23.57 17.29 -15.54
C ASN A 181 24.08 18.74 -15.47
N ALA A 182 23.65 19.49 -14.46
CA ALA A 182 24.11 20.80 -14.11
C ALA A 182 24.14 20.95 -12.59
N LEU A 183 24.86 21.93 -12.10
CA LEU A 183 24.93 22.23 -10.68
C LEU A 183 24.09 23.47 -10.35
N TYR A 184 23.42 23.47 -9.21
CA TYR A 184 22.88 24.66 -8.57
C TYR A 184 24.01 25.58 -8.11
N ASN A 185 23.69 26.82 -7.77
CA ASN A 185 24.67 27.79 -7.27
C ASN A 185 25.39 27.34 -5.98
N ASN A 186 24.82 26.40 -5.24
CA ASN A 186 25.40 25.79 -4.04
C ASN A 186 26.22 24.51 -4.33
N GLY A 187 26.47 24.19 -5.59
CA GLY A 187 27.21 23.01 -6.00
C GLY A 187 26.45 21.69 -5.99
N VAL A 188 25.15 21.71 -5.64
CA VAL A 188 24.30 20.51 -5.65
C VAL A 188 23.86 20.19 -7.09
N GLU A 189 23.82 18.93 -7.44
CA GLU A 189 23.37 18.44 -8.75
C GLU A 189 21.86 18.60 -8.93
N TYR A 190 21.44 18.90 -10.15
CA TYR A 190 20.04 18.79 -10.54
C TYR A 190 19.63 17.31 -10.64
N THR A 191 18.35 17.05 -10.56
CA THR A 191 17.81 15.70 -10.81
C THR A 191 17.71 15.44 -12.30
N ASN A 192 18.53 14.51 -12.82
CA ASN A 192 18.33 13.92 -14.14
C ASN A 192 17.41 12.70 -13.99
N PRO A 193 16.14 12.77 -14.43
CA PRO A 193 15.20 11.67 -14.22
C PRO A 193 15.55 10.42 -15.02
N TYR A 194 16.28 10.57 -16.14
CA TYR A 194 16.75 9.44 -16.93
C TYR A 194 17.85 8.66 -16.19
N ALA A 195 18.82 9.36 -15.58
CA ALA A 195 19.81 8.73 -14.73
C ALA A 195 19.16 8.06 -13.51
N GLU A 196 18.21 8.71 -12.89
CA GLU A 196 17.47 8.15 -11.75
C GLU A 196 16.72 6.85 -12.09
N LEU A 197 16.14 6.76 -13.29
CA LEU A 197 15.47 5.55 -13.77
C LEU A 197 16.46 4.43 -14.10
N THR A 198 17.63 4.78 -14.62
CA THR A 198 18.60 3.82 -15.19
C THR A 198 19.76 3.49 -14.26
N LYS A 199 19.89 4.14 -13.11
CA LYS A 199 20.96 3.85 -12.15
C LYS A 199 20.79 2.54 -11.38
N GLY A 200 19.58 1.96 -11.38
CA GLY A 200 19.35 0.72 -10.65
C GLY A 200 17.88 0.33 -10.58
N TYR A 201 17.63 -0.69 -9.79
CA TYR A 201 16.30 -1.27 -9.59
C TYR A 201 16.15 -1.89 -8.21
N LYS A 202 14.94 -2.16 -7.83
CA LYS A 202 14.61 -2.94 -6.65
C LYS A 202 13.66 -4.09 -6.98
N ASP A 203 13.88 -5.19 -6.29
CA ASP A 203 12.99 -6.33 -6.26
C ASP A 203 12.39 -6.47 -4.88
N TYR A 204 11.10 -6.74 -4.78
CA TYR A 204 10.52 -7.21 -3.54
C TYR A 204 9.57 -8.39 -3.76
N SER A 205 9.50 -9.24 -2.74
CA SER A 205 8.47 -10.26 -2.62
C SER A 205 7.69 -10.03 -1.34
N LYS A 206 6.37 -10.07 -1.46
CA LYS A 206 5.44 -9.89 -0.35
C LYS A 206 4.45 -11.03 -0.33
N SER A 207 4.28 -11.66 0.82
CA SER A 207 3.30 -12.70 1.00
C SER A 207 2.44 -12.45 2.23
N THR A 208 1.14 -12.71 2.09
CA THR A 208 0.19 -12.73 3.20
C THR A 208 -0.57 -14.05 3.13
N MET A 209 -0.55 -14.79 4.22
CA MET A 209 -1.28 -16.06 4.34
C MET A 209 -2.16 -16.02 5.58
N ASP A 210 -3.44 -16.37 5.40
CA ASP A 210 -4.43 -16.50 6.46
C ASP A 210 -5.00 -17.91 6.45
N ALA A 211 -5.02 -18.56 7.62
CA ALA A 211 -5.66 -19.85 7.81
C ALA A 211 -6.61 -19.76 9.01
N GLN A 212 -7.87 -20.08 8.79
CA GLN A 212 -8.89 -20.09 9.82
C GLN A 212 -9.56 -21.47 9.87
N PHE A 213 -9.69 -21.96 11.07
CA PHE A 213 -10.50 -23.12 11.41
C PHE A 213 -11.59 -22.71 12.40
N GLU A 214 -12.82 -23.06 12.14
CA GLU A 214 -13.97 -22.75 12.99
C GLU A 214 -14.81 -24.02 13.18
N LEU A 215 -15.17 -24.33 14.40
CA LEU A 215 -16.06 -25.39 14.76
C LEU A 215 -17.29 -24.84 15.44
N LYS A 216 -18.47 -25.14 14.93
CA LYS A 216 -19.77 -24.77 15.48
C LYS A 216 -20.48 -26.01 15.93
N GLN A 217 -21.05 -25.95 17.12
CA GLN A 217 -21.87 -27.02 17.69
C GLN A 217 -23.20 -26.46 18.16
N ASP A 218 -24.27 -26.95 17.60
CA ASP A 218 -25.64 -26.77 18.11
C ASP A 218 -25.82 -27.73 19.29
N LEU A 219 -26.12 -27.18 20.46
CA LEU A 219 -26.37 -27.91 21.69
C LEU A 219 -27.87 -27.95 22.05
N SER A 220 -28.75 -27.84 21.05
CA SER A 220 -30.21 -27.89 21.24
C SER A 220 -30.70 -29.21 21.87
N PHE A 221 -29.88 -30.28 21.85
CA PHE A 221 -30.13 -31.51 22.56
C PHE A 221 -29.98 -31.39 24.09
N ILE A 222 -29.23 -30.38 24.59
CA ILE A 222 -29.15 -30.02 26.01
C ILE A 222 -30.26 -29.04 26.33
N THR A 223 -30.29 -27.91 25.59
CA THR A 223 -31.35 -26.90 25.71
C THR A 223 -31.52 -26.16 24.39
N LYS A 224 -32.78 -26.00 23.93
CA LYS A 224 -33.08 -25.32 22.66
C LYS A 224 -32.48 -23.89 22.65
N GLY A 225 -31.77 -23.56 21.57
CA GLY A 225 -31.21 -22.24 21.36
C GLY A 225 -29.78 -22.06 21.89
N LEU A 226 -29.17 -23.09 22.49
CA LEU A 226 -27.77 -23.05 22.92
C LEU A 226 -26.84 -23.48 21.78
N ASN A 227 -25.83 -22.64 21.50
CA ASN A 227 -24.78 -22.91 20.51
C ASN A 227 -23.42 -22.55 21.10
N VAL A 228 -22.41 -23.32 20.72
CA VAL A 228 -21.01 -23.00 21.01
C VAL A 228 -20.22 -22.93 19.72
N ARG A 229 -19.17 -22.10 19.72
CA ARG A 229 -18.27 -21.91 18.59
C ARG A 229 -16.84 -21.79 19.09
N GLY A 230 -15.91 -22.53 18.47
CA GLY A 230 -14.49 -22.34 18.62
C GLY A 230 -13.90 -21.87 17.30
N LEU A 231 -13.00 -20.87 17.35
CA LEU A 231 -12.31 -20.35 16.19
C LEU A 231 -10.82 -20.24 16.47
N PHE A 232 -10.04 -20.72 15.55
CA PHE A 232 -8.59 -20.54 15.49
C PHE A 232 -8.25 -19.84 14.17
N ASN A 233 -7.46 -18.77 14.22
CA ASN A 233 -6.95 -18.09 13.03
C ASN A 233 -5.44 -17.86 13.20
N THR A 234 -4.69 -18.08 12.13
CA THR A 234 -3.29 -17.66 12.04
C THR A 234 -3.06 -16.89 10.78
N SER A 235 -2.43 -15.71 10.91
CA SER A 235 -2.01 -14.87 9.79
C SER A 235 -0.50 -14.76 9.78
N ARG A 236 0.07 -14.85 8.59
CA ARG A 236 1.50 -14.67 8.32
C ARG A 236 1.67 -13.61 7.26
N TYR A 237 2.51 -12.64 7.54
CA TYR A 237 2.97 -11.63 6.60
C TYR A 237 4.48 -11.72 6.49
N ALA A 238 4.99 -11.73 5.27
CA ALA A 238 6.42 -11.64 5.00
C ALA A 238 6.64 -10.65 3.84
N TYR A 239 7.60 -9.78 4.02
CA TYR A 239 8.09 -8.84 3.03
C TYR A 239 9.61 -8.92 2.98
N PHE A 240 10.14 -8.93 1.79
CA PHE A 240 11.58 -8.94 1.51
C PHE A 240 11.86 -8.03 0.32
N GLU A 241 12.78 -7.09 0.47
CA GLU A 241 13.19 -6.14 -0.57
C GLU A 241 14.72 -6.13 -0.68
N VAL A 242 15.22 -6.04 -1.91
CA VAL A 242 16.62 -5.81 -2.22
C VAL A 242 16.72 -4.74 -3.29
N GLY A 243 17.51 -3.72 -3.03
CA GLY A 243 17.88 -2.70 -4.00
C GLY A 243 19.30 -2.88 -4.54
N ARG A 244 19.49 -2.51 -5.80
CA ARG A 244 20.80 -2.47 -6.48
C ARG A 244 20.90 -1.20 -7.30
N ALA A 245 22.00 -0.45 -7.13
CA ALA A 245 22.24 0.78 -7.87
C ALA A 245 23.72 0.99 -8.16
N SER A 246 23.99 1.64 -9.27
CA SER A 246 25.26 2.32 -9.52
C SER A 246 25.18 3.77 -9.08
N ASN A 247 26.32 4.40 -8.90
CA ASN A 247 26.40 5.87 -8.74
C ASN A 247 26.67 6.48 -10.12
N PRO A 248 25.73 7.24 -10.74
CA PRO A 248 25.87 7.71 -12.11
C PRO A 248 27.02 8.70 -12.31
N TYR A 249 27.65 8.66 -13.48
CA TYR A 249 28.59 9.66 -13.94
C TYR A 249 27.86 10.82 -14.58
N PHE A 250 28.02 12.03 -14.07
CA PHE A 250 27.37 13.23 -14.60
C PHE A 250 28.33 14.13 -15.33
N TYR A 251 27.89 14.64 -16.48
CA TYR A 251 28.64 15.47 -17.37
C TYR A 251 27.90 16.76 -17.74
N ASN A 252 28.67 17.81 -18.00
CA ASN A 252 28.17 19.05 -18.60
C ASN A 252 29.11 19.49 -19.72
N VAL A 253 28.66 20.45 -20.53
CA VAL A 253 29.49 21.12 -21.51
C VAL A 253 30.58 21.90 -20.82
N GLY A 254 31.84 21.57 -21.13
CA GLY A 254 33.01 22.29 -20.62
C GLY A 254 33.32 23.52 -21.44
N SER A 255 33.37 23.37 -22.78
CA SER A 255 33.62 24.46 -23.73
C SER A 255 32.89 24.20 -25.04
N TYR A 256 32.61 25.25 -25.78
CA TYR A 256 32.05 25.17 -27.14
C TYR A 256 32.50 26.33 -28.00
N ASP A 257 32.51 26.10 -29.31
CA ASP A 257 32.89 27.09 -30.31
C ASP A 257 31.67 27.63 -31.13
N LYS A 258 31.96 28.59 -32.01
CA LYS A 258 30.95 29.17 -32.89
C LYS A 258 30.35 28.17 -33.90
N ASN A 259 31.04 27.05 -34.15
CA ASN A 259 30.60 26.01 -35.08
C ASN A 259 29.77 24.92 -34.38
N SER A 260 29.45 25.11 -33.07
CA SER A 260 28.72 24.18 -32.26
C SER A 260 29.50 22.87 -31.93
N SER A 261 30.83 22.87 -32.07
CA SER A 261 31.69 21.86 -31.50
C SER A 261 31.79 22.10 -30.00
N TYR A 262 31.74 21.04 -29.20
CA TYR A 262 31.78 21.15 -27.75
C TYR A 262 32.63 20.04 -27.14
N THR A 263 33.09 20.27 -25.92
CA THR A 263 33.70 19.26 -25.07
C THR A 263 32.82 19.05 -23.84
N ILE A 264 32.87 17.86 -23.27
CA ILE A 264 32.18 17.58 -22.00
C ILE A 264 33.21 17.46 -20.86
N MET A 265 32.76 17.82 -19.68
CA MET A 265 33.52 17.68 -18.42
C MET A 265 32.67 16.93 -17.40
N GLN A 266 33.32 16.09 -16.62
CA GLN A 266 32.65 15.39 -15.52
C GLN A 266 32.37 16.39 -14.36
N LEU A 267 31.17 16.27 -13.76
CA LEU A 267 30.75 17.15 -12.66
C LEU A 267 31.00 16.56 -11.27
N ASN A 268 30.99 15.24 -11.16
CA ASN A 268 30.93 14.54 -9.88
C ASN A 268 32.12 13.57 -9.67
N GLU A 269 33.33 13.98 -10.02
CA GLU A 269 34.52 13.18 -9.82
C GLU A 269 34.70 12.78 -8.34
N ASP A 270 34.43 13.68 -7.41
CA ASP A 270 34.57 13.47 -5.97
C ASP A 270 33.46 12.56 -5.36
N ALA A 271 32.39 12.29 -6.10
CA ALA A 271 31.25 11.50 -5.63
C ALA A 271 31.44 9.98 -5.79
N ASN A 272 32.63 9.52 -6.26
CA ASN A 272 32.96 8.12 -6.51
C ASN A 272 31.91 7.40 -7.37
N PRO A 273 31.65 7.86 -8.60
CA PRO A 273 30.70 7.20 -9.49
C PRO A 273 31.18 5.78 -9.86
N THR A 274 30.22 4.87 -10.13
CA THR A 274 30.50 3.45 -10.39
C THR A 274 29.87 2.98 -11.70
N GLU A 275 30.55 2.06 -12.40
CA GLU A 275 30.02 1.40 -13.61
C GLU A 275 29.22 0.14 -13.30
N TYR A 276 29.26 -0.35 -12.07
CA TYR A 276 28.62 -1.58 -11.62
C TYR A 276 27.56 -1.30 -10.56
N LEU A 277 26.63 -2.24 -10.46
CA LEU A 277 25.58 -2.18 -9.43
C LEU A 277 26.12 -2.64 -8.08
N GLU A 278 25.89 -1.85 -7.08
CA GLU A 278 26.12 -2.18 -5.67
C GLU A 278 24.79 -2.45 -4.97
N SER A 279 24.83 -3.20 -3.88
CA SER A 279 23.64 -3.36 -3.02
C SER A 279 23.33 -2.04 -2.31
N THR A 280 22.12 -1.52 -2.47
CA THR A 280 21.64 -0.38 -1.67
C THR A 280 21.08 -0.80 -0.33
N GLY A 281 21.18 -2.09 -0.01
CA GLY A 281 20.67 -2.71 1.19
C GLY A 281 19.48 -3.63 0.92
N SER A 282 19.11 -4.35 1.95
CA SER A 282 17.91 -5.19 1.97
C SER A 282 17.04 -4.82 3.17
N TRP A 283 15.73 -4.99 3.00
CA TRP A 283 14.80 -4.79 4.09
C TRP A 283 13.84 -5.97 4.20
N THR A 284 13.56 -6.39 5.44
CA THR A 284 12.66 -7.49 5.71
C THR A 284 11.66 -7.10 6.79
N ASP A 285 10.40 -7.49 6.61
CA ASP A 285 9.36 -7.40 7.63
C ASP A 285 8.57 -8.71 7.68
N VAL A 286 8.66 -9.40 8.81
CA VAL A 286 7.92 -10.64 9.05
C VAL A 286 7.02 -10.46 10.25
N GLN A 287 5.75 -10.79 10.08
CA GLN A 287 4.75 -10.70 11.14
C GLN A 287 3.98 -11.99 11.26
N SER A 288 3.66 -12.35 12.47
CA SER A 288 2.89 -13.54 12.81
C SER A 288 1.79 -13.16 13.79
N THR A 289 0.56 -13.47 13.45
CA THR A 289 -0.58 -13.29 14.37
C THR A 289 -1.27 -14.62 14.58
N VAL A 290 -1.57 -14.94 15.83
CA VAL A 290 -2.43 -16.06 16.21
C VAL A 290 -3.61 -15.49 16.97
N TYR A 291 -4.81 -15.89 16.59
CA TYR A 291 -6.07 -15.50 17.22
C TYR A 291 -6.88 -16.75 17.56
N MET A 292 -7.40 -16.78 18.76
CA MET A 292 -8.28 -17.84 19.25
C MET A 292 -9.52 -17.20 19.85
N GLU A 293 -10.67 -17.81 19.58
CA GLU A 293 -11.96 -17.40 20.12
C GLU A 293 -12.79 -18.60 20.51
N ALA A 294 -13.44 -18.50 21.67
CA ALA A 294 -14.52 -19.41 22.06
C ALA A 294 -15.76 -18.57 22.37
N ALA A 295 -16.87 -18.92 21.77
CA ALA A 295 -18.12 -18.21 21.96
C ALA A 295 -19.24 -19.20 22.35
N MET A 296 -20.10 -18.76 23.25
CA MET A 296 -21.33 -19.45 23.62
C MET A 296 -22.49 -18.49 23.46
N SER A 297 -23.50 -18.90 22.71
CA SER A 297 -24.71 -18.12 22.51
C SER A 297 -25.95 -18.91 22.91
N TYR A 298 -26.90 -18.21 23.51
CA TYR A 298 -28.21 -18.76 23.89
C TYR A 298 -29.30 -17.81 23.44
N ASN A 299 -30.28 -18.31 22.70
CA ASN A 299 -31.42 -17.55 22.24
C ASN A 299 -32.69 -18.38 22.36
N ARG A 300 -33.63 -17.93 23.17
CA ARG A 300 -34.88 -18.66 23.36
C ARG A 300 -36.03 -17.78 23.82
N SER A 301 -37.20 -18.08 23.29
CA SER A 301 -38.48 -17.48 23.73
C SER A 301 -39.28 -18.46 24.59
N PHE A 302 -39.80 -17.98 25.68
CA PHE A 302 -40.67 -18.69 26.63
C PHE A 302 -41.97 -17.91 26.79
N GLY A 303 -42.97 -18.21 25.97
CA GLY A 303 -44.19 -17.43 25.91
C GLY A 303 -43.88 -15.97 25.54
N ASN A 304 -44.15 -15.04 26.46
CA ASN A 304 -43.89 -13.60 26.26
C ASN A 304 -42.46 -13.17 26.65
N HIS A 305 -41.61 -14.08 27.06
CA HIS A 305 -40.25 -13.79 27.53
C HIS A 305 -39.23 -14.19 26.45
N ASP A 306 -38.45 -13.24 25.97
CA ASP A 306 -37.36 -13.47 25.06
C ASP A 306 -36.04 -13.26 25.82
N ILE A 307 -35.19 -14.29 25.81
CA ILE A 307 -33.88 -14.27 26.48
C ILE A 307 -32.82 -14.51 25.43
N SER A 308 -31.80 -13.64 25.38
CA SER A 308 -30.57 -13.96 24.66
C SER A 308 -29.34 -13.68 25.48
N GLY A 309 -28.31 -14.50 25.25
CA GLY A 309 -27.01 -14.35 25.87
C GLY A 309 -25.91 -14.68 24.88
N LEU A 310 -24.80 -13.95 24.97
CA LEU A 310 -23.57 -14.21 24.24
C LEU A 310 -22.41 -14.02 25.20
N LEU A 311 -21.52 -15.01 25.29
CA LEU A 311 -20.23 -14.92 25.96
C LEU A 311 -19.15 -15.21 24.92
N VAL A 312 -18.11 -14.39 24.90
CA VAL A 312 -16.97 -14.53 23.98
C VAL A 312 -15.69 -14.40 24.75
N TYR A 313 -14.88 -15.45 24.74
CA TYR A 313 -13.48 -15.39 25.17
C TYR A 313 -12.60 -15.29 23.94
N GLN A 314 -11.66 -14.35 23.94
CA GLN A 314 -10.70 -14.15 22.84
C GLN A 314 -9.28 -14.02 23.37
N ARG A 315 -8.31 -14.52 22.58
CA ARG A 315 -6.89 -14.34 22.80
C ARG A 315 -6.20 -14.05 21.49
N ARG A 316 -5.34 -13.03 21.50
CA ARG A 316 -4.51 -12.65 20.34
C ARG A 316 -3.06 -12.54 20.75
N GLU A 317 -2.17 -13.09 19.93
CA GLU A 317 -0.72 -12.90 20.01
C GLU A 317 -0.21 -12.42 18.65
N LYS A 318 0.55 -11.32 18.63
CA LYS A 318 1.24 -10.81 17.45
C LYS A 318 2.73 -10.73 17.73
N LYS A 319 3.55 -11.25 16.80
CA LYS A 319 5.01 -11.15 16.77
C LYS A 319 5.42 -10.40 15.51
N VAL A 320 6.47 -9.60 15.61
CA VAL A 320 7.05 -8.84 14.50
C VAL A 320 8.55 -9.05 14.46
N SER A 321 9.15 -9.05 13.28
CA SER A 321 10.60 -9.17 13.11
C SER A 321 11.31 -7.83 13.23
N ASN A 322 10.63 -6.72 12.87
CA ASN A 322 11.22 -5.39 12.96
C ASN A 322 11.13 -4.88 14.40
N ILE A 323 12.26 -4.96 15.10
CA ILE A 323 12.39 -4.60 16.51
C ILE A 323 13.16 -3.30 16.73
N THR A 324 13.56 -2.61 15.66
CA THR A 324 14.31 -1.35 15.76
C THR A 324 13.42 -0.17 16.16
N ASP A 325 13.97 0.78 16.89
CA ASP A 325 13.36 2.09 17.16
C ASP A 325 13.59 3.06 15.99
N ASP A 326 13.09 4.29 16.12
CA ASP A 326 13.20 5.32 15.09
C ASP A 326 14.66 5.79 14.85
N SER A 327 15.59 5.43 15.76
CA SER A 327 17.04 5.68 15.62
C SER A 327 17.80 4.47 15.03
N GLY A 328 17.08 3.40 14.64
CA GLY A 328 17.66 2.19 14.05
C GLY A 328 18.31 1.24 15.07
N LYS A 329 18.10 1.45 16.38
CA LYS A 329 18.61 0.56 17.43
C LYS A 329 17.57 -0.46 17.85
N ASP A 330 18.03 -1.65 18.21
CA ASP A 330 17.17 -2.71 18.72
C ASP A 330 16.45 -2.26 20.01
N ASN A 331 15.13 -2.46 20.02
CA ASN A 331 14.26 -2.10 21.13
C ASN A 331 13.64 -3.35 21.74
N LEU A 332 14.00 -3.63 23.00
CA LEU A 332 13.53 -4.80 23.74
C LEU A 332 12.00 -4.87 23.80
N GLN A 333 11.32 -3.73 23.99
CA GLN A 333 9.85 -3.71 24.06
C GLN A 333 9.21 -4.10 22.73
N LYS A 334 9.80 -3.70 21.59
CA LYS A 334 9.32 -4.07 20.24
C LYS A 334 9.58 -5.55 19.95
N SER A 335 10.61 -6.17 20.56
CA SER A 335 10.94 -7.59 20.40
C SER A 335 9.96 -8.54 21.12
N LEU A 336 9.22 -8.04 22.09
CA LEU A 336 8.26 -8.85 22.85
C LEU A 336 6.96 -9.04 22.08
N PRO A 337 6.35 -10.24 22.14
CA PRO A 337 5.03 -10.45 21.54
C PRO A 337 3.97 -9.52 22.11
N TYR A 338 3.08 -9.05 21.27
CA TYR A 338 1.90 -8.28 21.68
C TYR A 338 0.78 -9.26 22.00
N ARG A 339 0.43 -9.40 23.29
CA ARG A 339 -0.60 -10.31 23.75
C ARG A 339 -1.75 -9.57 24.41
N ASN A 340 -2.95 -9.93 23.99
CA ASN A 340 -4.20 -9.49 24.60
C ASN A 340 -5.17 -10.66 24.71
N GLN A 341 -5.97 -10.63 25.75
CA GLN A 341 -7.09 -11.55 25.93
C GLN A 341 -8.25 -10.84 26.60
N GLY A 342 -9.43 -11.36 26.40
CA GLY A 342 -10.63 -10.77 27.00
C GLY A 342 -11.80 -11.74 27.04
N LEU A 343 -12.66 -11.48 28.00
CA LEU A 343 -13.98 -12.11 28.11
C LEU A 343 -15.02 -11.00 27.97
N SER A 344 -15.91 -11.16 26.98
CA SER A 344 -17.01 -10.21 26.76
C SER A 344 -18.34 -10.93 26.86
N GLY A 345 -19.34 -10.25 27.40
CA GLY A 345 -20.69 -10.79 27.51
C GLY A 345 -21.75 -9.78 27.14
N ARG A 346 -22.82 -10.28 26.56
CA ARG A 346 -24.05 -9.57 26.30
C ARG A 346 -25.23 -10.41 26.70
N PHE A 347 -26.10 -9.88 27.52
CA PHE A 347 -27.33 -10.52 27.94
C PHE A 347 -28.50 -9.59 27.66
N THR A 348 -29.52 -10.10 27.00
CA THR A 348 -30.72 -9.33 26.71
C THR A 348 -31.97 -10.07 27.19
N TYR A 349 -32.91 -9.33 27.66
CA TYR A 349 -34.21 -9.82 28.06
C TYR A 349 -35.27 -8.89 27.49
N ALA A 350 -36.31 -9.46 26.90
CA ALA A 350 -37.48 -8.74 26.48
C ALA A 350 -38.76 -9.43 27.00
N PHE A 351 -39.69 -8.61 27.50
CA PHE A 351 -41.00 -9.09 27.91
C PHE A 351 -42.09 -8.52 26.98
N ASP A 352 -42.80 -9.43 26.33
CA ASP A 352 -43.93 -9.13 25.42
C ASP A 352 -43.57 -8.12 24.32
N ASN A 353 -42.27 -8.10 23.91
CA ASN A 353 -41.71 -7.09 23.00
C ASN A 353 -41.98 -5.62 23.43
N ARG A 354 -42.27 -5.39 24.71
CA ARG A 354 -42.53 -4.08 25.29
C ARG A 354 -41.41 -3.58 26.17
N TYR A 355 -41.03 -4.37 27.15
CA TYR A 355 -39.97 -4.06 28.11
C TYR A 355 -38.71 -4.77 27.76
N MET A 356 -37.62 -4.05 27.65
CA MET A 356 -36.32 -4.60 27.23
C MET A 356 -35.25 -4.18 28.22
N ALA A 357 -34.37 -5.11 28.56
CA ALA A 357 -33.16 -4.86 29.35
C ALA A 357 -31.96 -5.51 28.65
N GLU A 358 -30.83 -4.85 28.69
CA GLU A 358 -29.58 -5.32 28.16
C GLU A 358 -28.46 -5.06 29.16
N PHE A 359 -27.61 -6.05 29.35
CA PHE A 359 -26.37 -5.93 30.10
C PHE A 359 -25.21 -6.40 29.23
N ASN A 360 -24.21 -5.53 29.07
CA ASN A 360 -22.98 -5.82 28.38
C ASN A 360 -21.82 -5.68 29.34
N PHE A 361 -20.79 -6.50 29.18
CA PHE A 361 -19.52 -6.29 29.84
C PHE A 361 -18.35 -6.71 28.97
N GLY A 362 -17.20 -6.09 29.19
CA GLY A 362 -15.91 -6.49 28.71
C GLY A 362 -14.91 -6.58 29.86
N TYR A 363 -14.22 -7.70 30.00
CA TYR A 363 -13.10 -7.87 30.90
C TYR A 363 -11.86 -8.16 30.05
N ASN A 364 -11.07 -7.11 29.77
CA ASN A 364 -10.00 -7.15 28.79
C ASN A 364 -8.65 -6.94 29.46
N GLY A 365 -7.64 -7.70 29.01
CA GLY A 365 -6.28 -7.63 29.49
C GLY A 365 -5.25 -7.48 28.37
N SER A 366 -4.19 -6.72 28.65
CA SER A 366 -3.04 -6.53 27.75
C SER A 366 -1.74 -6.62 28.51
N GLU A 367 -0.76 -7.35 27.96
CA GLU A 367 0.59 -7.45 28.52
C GLU A 367 1.41 -6.16 28.43
N ARG A 368 0.88 -5.12 27.76
CA ARG A 368 1.53 -3.79 27.70
C ARG A 368 1.45 -3.01 29.00
N PHE A 369 0.52 -3.38 29.87
CA PHE A 369 0.36 -2.77 31.18
C PHE A 369 1.13 -3.54 32.26
N TYR A 370 1.49 -2.85 33.32
CA TYR A 370 2.11 -3.47 34.48
C TYR A 370 1.19 -4.57 35.03
N ARG A 371 1.77 -5.59 35.65
CA ARG A 371 1.07 -6.84 36.02
C ARG A 371 -0.23 -6.63 36.82
N SER A 372 -0.24 -5.67 37.76
CA SER A 372 -1.43 -5.33 38.56
C SER A 372 -2.52 -4.60 37.78
N GLU A 373 -2.18 -3.92 36.66
CA GLU A 373 -3.06 -3.05 35.87
C GLU A 373 -3.43 -3.65 34.51
N ARG A 374 -3.15 -4.94 34.31
CA ARG A 374 -3.33 -5.59 33.00
C ARG A 374 -4.78 -5.75 32.58
N TYR A 375 -5.70 -5.81 33.55
CA TYR A 375 -7.10 -6.13 33.28
C TYR A 375 -8.01 -4.98 33.69
N GLY A 376 -8.96 -4.66 32.82
CA GLY A 376 -10.03 -3.69 33.07
C GLY A 376 -11.39 -4.31 32.88
N PHE A 377 -12.36 -3.93 33.73
CA PHE A 377 -13.76 -4.32 33.61
C PHE A 377 -14.60 -3.13 33.15
N PHE A 378 -15.39 -3.33 32.09
CA PHE A 378 -16.14 -2.30 31.39
C PHE A 378 -17.60 -2.75 31.27
N PRO A 379 -18.46 -2.48 32.25
CA PRO A 379 -19.88 -2.81 32.20
C PRO A 379 -20.68 -1.72 31.48
N ALA A 380 -21.79 -2.12 30.85
CA ALA A 380 -22.81 -1.22 30.32
C ALA A 380 -24.20 -1.84 30.49
N ILE A 381 -25.21 -1.02 30.85
CA ILE A 381 -26.57 -1.42 31.02
C ILE A 381 -27.45 -0.55 30.12
N GLY A 382 -28.40 -1.17 29.47
CA GLY A 382 -29.43 -0.49 28.66
C GLY A 382 -30.84 -0.96 29.02
N VAL A 383 -31.77 -0.07 28.99
CA VAL A 383 -33.19 -0.40 29.13
C VAL A 383 -33.99 0.21 27.99
N GLY A 384 -35.06 -0.45 27.60
CA GLY A 384 -35.92 0.00 26.51
C GLY A 384 -37.40 -0.29 26.80
N TYR A 385 -38.26 0.64 26.41
CA TYR A 385 -39.71 0.49 26.47
C TYR A 385 -40.32 0.78 25.11
N ASP A 386 -40.96 -0.23 24.51
CA ASP A 386 -41.71 -0.04 23.27
C ASP A 386 -43.17 0.23 23.54
N ILE A 387 -43.48 1.51 23.68
CA ILE A 387 -44.84 2.01 23.98
C ILE A 387 -45.80 1.64 22.87
N SER A 388 -45.33 1.54 21.61
CA SER A 388 -46.20 1.21 20.49
C SER A 388 -46.76 -0.20 20.53
N ASN A 389 -46.23 -1.06 21.39
CA ASN A 389 -46.77 -2.40 21.63
C ASN A 389 -47.78 -2.49 22.78
N GLU A 390 -48.05 -1.35 23.45
CA GLU A 390 -49.10 -1.31 24.48
C GLU A 390 -50.51 -1.33 23.90
N LYS A 391 -51.46 -1.89 24.70
CA LYS A 391 -52.84 -2.02 24.25
C LYS A 391 -53.48 -0.65 24.00
N PHE A 392 -53.15 0.35 24.80
CA PHE A 392 -53.67 1.72 24.64
C PHE A 392 -53.16 2.45 23.43
N TRP A 393 -52.02 2.01 22.84
CA TRP A 393 -51.44 2.62 21.64
C TRP A 393 -52.09 2.15 20.32
N LYS A 394 -52.89 1.07 20.36
CA LYS A 394 -53.52 0.51 19.16
C LYS A 394 -54.25 1.54 18.26
N PRO A 395 -54.99 2.52 18.78
CA PRO A 395 -55.65 3.54 17.96
C PRO A 395 -54.63 4.46 17.23
N LEU A 396 -53.50 4.73 17.86
CA LEU A 396 -52.45 5.63 17.36
C LEU A 396 -51.51 4.97 16.34
N LYS A 397 -51.49 3.61 16.23
CA LYS A 397 -50.62 2.88 15.28
C LYS A 397 -50.82 3.28 13.82
N LYS A 398 -52.01 3.80 13.46
CA LYS A 398 -52.28 4.26 12.08
C LYS A 398 -51.51 5.54 11.74
N VAL A 399 -51.25 6.41 12.74
CA VAL A 399 -50.58 7.70 12.57
C VAL A 399 -49.11 7.61 13.00
N LEU A 400 -48.84 6.91 14.10
CA LEU A 400 -47.50 6.73 14.66
C LEU A 400 -47.25 5.24 14.90
N PRO A 401 -46.76 4.50 13.87
CA PRO A 401 -46.67 3.04 13.90
C PRO A 401 -45.65 2.50 14.90
N LYS A 402 -44.66 3.31 15.29
CA LYS A 402 -43.60 2.89 16.23
C LYS A 402 -43.18 4.05 17.14
N PHE A 403 -43.22 3.80 18.45
CA PHE A 403 -42.67 4.71 19.45
C PHE A 403 -41.97 3.93 20.55
N LYS A 404 -40.61 4.06 20.60
CA LYS A 404 -39.72 3.33 21.49
C LYS A 404 -38.81 4.30 22.25
N LEU A 405 -38.80 4.17 23.57
CA LEU A 405 -37.85 4.84 24.45
C LEU A 405 -36.67 3.93 24.71
N LYS A 406 -35.46 4.48 24.71
CA LYS A 406 -34.22 3.80 25.06
C LYS A 406 -33.39 4.68 25.97
N TYR A 407 -32.79 4.09 26.97
CA TYR A 407 -31.82 4.70 27.87
C TYR A 407 -30.65 3.79 28.07
#